data_8de00f14964d7c48caff62a906175c75
#
_entry.id   8de00f14964d7c48caff62a906175c75
#
_cell.length_a   1.000
_cell.length_b   1.000
_cell.length_c   1.000
_cell.angle_alpha   90.00
_cell.angle_beta   90.00
_cell.angle_gamma   90.00
#
_symmetry.space_group_name_H-M   'P 1'
#
loop_
_entity.id
_entity.type
_entity.pdbx_description
1 polymer ?
#
loop_
_entity_poly.entity_id
_entity_poly.type
_entity_poly.pdbx_seq_one_letter_code
_entity_poly.pdbx_strand_id
1 'polypeptide(L)'
;LAKITKHFIFEEDNQIFRNFQIIQNQEVKTAALMLTPDFALCESCRGEVLSNDNRRLLYPFITCTLCGPRFSLINSLPFEREFTTMDKFKMCATCKEEYTNPENPRYHSQTNSCPYCGIKLSLKCPLGKEITNETRIFTTNLFIIM
;
A
#
# COMPACT_ATOMS: atom_id res chain seq x y z
N LEU A 1 -5.58 14.17 0.38
CA LEU A 1 -5.31 15.05 1.54
C LEU A 1 -6.39 14.82 2.59
N ALA A 2 -6.00 14.50 3.82
CA ALA A 2 -6.92 14.43 4.95
C ALA A 2 -7.56 15.81 5.16
N LYS A 3 -8.88 15.84 5.36
CA LYS A 3 -9.64 17.07 5.57
C LYS A 3 -10.24 17.04 6.97
N ILE A 4 -9.95 18.06 7.78
CA ILE A 4 -10.58 18.22 9.09
C ILE A 4 -12.02 18.66 8.85
N THR A 5 -12.97 17.81 9.22
CA THR A 5 -14.41 18.10 9.07
C THR A 5 -15.04 18.65 10.35
N LYS A 6 -14.43 18.38 11.49
CA LYS A 6 -14.90 18.87 12.81
C LYS A 6 -13.73 18.87 13.79
N HIS A 7 -13.67 19.86 14.66
CA HIS A 7 -12.71 19.91 15.76
C HIS A 7 -13.38 20.45 17.03
N PHE A 8 -12.85 20.03 18.16
CA PHE A 8 -13.23 20.54 19.47
C PHE A 8 -11.94 20.92 20.21
N ILE A 9 -11.97 22.02 20.93
CA ILE A 9 -10.86 22.48 21.75
C ILE A 9 -11.34 22.40 23.19
N PHE A 10 -10.58 21.70 24.03
CA PHE A 10 -10.80 21.61 25.46
C PHE A 10 -9.56 22.17 26.17
N GLU A 11 -9.76 23.00 27.19
CA GLU A 11 -8.68 23.37 28.09
C GLU A 11 -8.55 22.27 29.14
N GLU A 12 -7.36 21.69 29.24
CA GLU A 12 -7.06 20.65 30.21
C GLU A 12 -5.99 21.18 31.18
N ASP A 13 -6.42 21.47 32.40
CA ASP A 13 -5.56 21.95 33.46
C ASP A 13 -4.66 20.81 33.96
N ASN A 14 -3.32 21.04 33.94
CA ASN A 14 -2.28 20.19 34.55
C ASN A 14 -1.56 19.12 33.69
N GLN A 15 -1.63 19.13 32.37
CA GLN A 15 -0.70 18.31 31.58
C GLN A 15 0.51 19.12 31.09
N ILE A 16 1.67 18.86 31.64
CA ILE A 16 2.94 19.47 31.19
C ILE A 16 3.58 18.56 30.17
N PHE A 17 3.39 18.83 28.87
CA PHE A 17 4.10 18.15 27.80
C PHE A 17 5.53 18.65 27.69
N ARG A 18 6.52 17.84 28.02
CA ARG A 18 7.94 18.23 27.97
C ARG A 18 8.58 18.05 26.60
N ASN A 19 8.14 17.06 25.81
CA ASN A 19 8.67 16.77 24.49
C ASN A 19 7.66 15.94 23.67
N PHE A 20 7.76 16.03 22.32
CA PHE A 20 7.10 15.11 21.42
C PHE A 20 7.89 13.79 21.39
N GLN A 21 7.23 12.67 21.67
CA GLN A 21 7.84 11.34 21.61
C GLN A 21 6.99 10.42 20.72
N ILE A 22 7.65 9.69 19.83
CA ILE A 22 7.03 8.58 19.11
C ILE A 22 7.14 7.35 20.00
N ILE A 23 6.01 6.90 20.52
CA ILE A 23 5.94 5.66 21.30
C ILE A 23 5.81 4.51 20.31
N GLN A 24 6.77 3.60 20.31
CA GLN A 24 6.62 2.34 19.58
C GLN A 24 5.46 1.54 20.17
N ASN A 25 4.60 1.02 19.28
CA ASN A 25 3.48 0.20 19.71
C ASN A 25 3.97 -1.00 20.52
N GLN A 26 3.73 -0.96 21.81
CA GLN A 26 3.74 -2.18 22.61
C GLN A 26 2.46 -2.93 22.27
N GLU A 27 2.51 -4.27 22.27
CA GLU A 27 1.40 -5.15 21.89
C GLU A 27 0.04 -4.61 22.33
N VAL A 28 -0.77 -4.19 21.38
CA VAL A 28 -2.13 -3.76 21.65
C VAL A 28 -2.96 -5.01 21.92
N LYS A 29 -3.14 -5.34 23.19
CA LYS A 29 -4.13 -6.35 23.60
C LYS A 29 -5.49 -5.85 23.12
N THR A 30 -5.95 -6.46 22.00
CA THR A 30 -7.36 -6.50 21.58
C THR A 30 -8.14 -5.17 21.57
N ALA A 31 -7.66 -4.14 20.90
CA ALA A 31 -8.60 -3.23 20.27
C ALA A 31 -9.12 -3.92 19.00
N ALA A 32 -10.43 -4.08 18.88
CA ALA A 32 -11.06 -4.55 17.65
C ALA A 32 -10.87 -3.47 16.57
N LEU A 33 -9.70 -3.43 15.97
CA LEU A 33 -9.42 -2.57 14.83
C LEU A 33 -10.30 -3.06 13.69
N MET A 34 -11.33 -2.29 13.36
CA MET A 34 -12.13 -2.52 12.17
C MET A 34 -11.25 -2.22 10.94
N LEU A 35 -10.63 -3.26 10.40
CA LEU A 35 -9.94 -3.18 9.13
C LEU A 35 -11.01 -3.07 8.03
N THR A 36 -10.88 -2.05 7.20
CA THR A 36 -11.73 -1.91 6.03
C THR A 36 -11.34 -2.93 4.96
N PRO A 37 -12.31 -3.42 4.15
CA PRO A 37 -11.98 -4.22 2.97
C PRO A 37 -11.12 -3.40 1.99
N ASP A 38 -10.51 -4.10 1.03
CA ASP A 38 -9.69 -3.45 0.00
C ASP A 38 -10.54 -2.48 -0.83
N PHE A 39 -10.08 -1.23 -0.91
CA PHE A 39 -10.67 -0.22 -1.76
C PHE A 39 -10.04 -0.24 -3.16
N ALA A 40 -10.78 0.30 -4.13
CA ALA A 40 -10.24 0.56 -5.47
C ALA A 40 -9.06 1.55 -5.41
N LEU A 41 -8.26 1.55 -6.48
CA LEU A 41 -7.18 2.54 -6.64
C LEU A 41 -7.74 3.96 -6.60
N CYS A 42 -7.03 4.87 -5.94
CA CYS A 42 -7.30 6.29 -6.05
C CYS A 42 -7.02 6.78 -7.49
N GLU A 43 -7.58 7.92 -7.85
CA GLU A 43 -7.45 8.46 -9.20
C GLU A 43 -5.99 8.66 -9.64
N SER A 44 -5.13 9.14 -8.74
CA SER A 44 -3.69 9.29 -9.00
C SER A 44 -3.02 7.96 -9.33
N CYS A 45 -3.20 6.93 -8.50
CA CYS A 45 -2.64 5.60 -8.77
C CYS A 45 -3.22 4.97 -10.04
N ARG A 46 -4.50 5.21 -10.32
CA ARG A 46 -5.12 4.77 -11.58
C ARG A 46 -4.49 5.45 -12.79
N GLY A 47 -4.24 6.75 -12.71
CA GLY A 47 -3.52 7.48 -13.76
C GLY A 47 -2.12 6.94 -14.00
N GLU A 48 -1.37 6.65 -12.94
CA GLU A 48 -0.03 6.08 -13.04
C GLU A 48 -0.01 4.70 -13.70
N VAL A 49 -0.96 3.82 -13.35
CA VAL A 49 -1.07 2.47 -13.95
C VAL A 49 -1.35 2.52 -15.46
N LEU A 50 -2.03 3.57 -15.92
CA LEU A 50 -2.41 3.71 -17.32
C LEU A 50 -1.46 4.62 -18.12
N SER A 51 -0.48 5.25 -17.47
CA SER A 51 0.44 6.16 -18.12
C SER A 51 1.65 5.42 -18.71
N ASN A 52 1.88 5.58 -20.02
CA ASN A 52 3.01 4.97 -20.73
C ASN A 52 4.38 5.43 -20.21
N ASP A 53 4.45 6.61 -19.61
CA ASP A 53 5.70 7.18 -19.10
C ASP A 53 5.95 6.83 -17.63
N ASN A 54 5.02 6.10 -17.00
CA ASN A 54 5.15 5.75 -15.59
C ASN A 54 5.79 4.37 -15.39
N ARG A 55 6.76 4.29 -14.47
CA ARG A 55 7.44 3.04 -14.13
C ARG A 55 6.52 1.94 -13.58
N ARG A 56 5.29 2.28 -13.21
CA ARG A 56 4.25 1.37 -12.76
C ARG A 56 3.17 1.12 -13.80
N LEU A 57 3.45 1.43 -15.06
CA LEU A 57 2.54 1.06 -16.16
C LEU A 57 2.10 -0.39 -16.02
N LEU A 58 0.81 -0.62 -16.04
CA LEU A 58 0.15 -1.93 -15.94
C LEU A 58 0.53 -2.76 -14.69
N TYR A 59 1.04 -2.11 -13.64
CA TYR A 59 1.35 -2.79 -12.39
C TYR A 59 0.14 -2.80 -11.43
N PRO A 60 -0.58 -3.92 -11.27
CA PRO A 60 -1.86 -3.95 -10.57
C PRO A 60 -1.73 -3.80 -9.04
N PHE A 61 -0.54 -4.01 -8.48
CA PHE A 61 -0.28 -3.88 -7.03
C PHE A 61 0.19 -2.48 -6.64
N ILE A 62 -0.05 -1.49 -7.49
CA ILE A 62 0.23 -0.09 -7.19
C ILE A 62 -0.66 0.38 -6.02
N THR A 63 -0.09 1.17 -5.14
CA THR A 63 -0.81 1.76 -4.01
C THR A 63 -0.10 3.03 -3.52
N CYS A 64 -0.82 3.84 -2.76
CA CYS A 64 -0.30 4.97 -2.01
C CYS A 64 -1.09 5.10 -0.68
N THR A 65 -0.76 6.07 0.15
CA THR A 65 -1.46 6.28 1.43
C THR A 65 -2.95 6.62 1.26
N LEU A 66 -3.35 7.27 0.16
CA LEU A 66 -4.76 7.57 -0.15
C LEU A 66 -5.58 6.33 -0.54
N CYS A 67 -4.92 5.29 -1.08
CA CYS A 67 -5.61 4.03 -1.38
C CYS A 67 -5.94 3.24 -0.11
N GLY A 68 -5.35 3.62 1.03
CA GLY A 68 -5.56 2.96 2.32
C GLY A 68 -4.87 1.60 2.45
N PRO A 69 -5.08 0.94 3.57
CA PRO A 69 -4.58 -0.41 3.83
C PRO A 69 -5.11 -1.42 2.81
N ARG A 70 -4.39 -2.52 2.65
CA ARG A 70 -4.81 -3.66 1.86
C ARG A 70 -5.05 -4.84 2.79
N PHE A 71 -6.31 -5.07 3.13
CA PHE A 71 -6.72 -6.16 4.02
C PHE A 71 -6.17 -7.51 3.57
N SER A 72 -6.24 -7.78 2.26
CA SER A 72 -5.74 -9.02 1.65
C SER A 72 -4.24 -9.27 1.83
N LEU A 73 -3.48 -8.26 2.22
CA LEU A 73 -2.03 -8.36 2.41
C LEU A 73 -1.60 -8.40 3.89
N ILE A 74 -2.53 -8.25 4.83
CA ILE A 74 -2.24 -8.19 6.27
C ILE A 74 -2.10 -9.60 6.83
N ASN A 75 -0.98 -9.87 7.51
CA ASN A 75 -0.79 -11.10 8.28
C ASN A 75 -1.19 -10.90 9.75
N SER A 76 -0.82 -9.75 10.32
CA SER A 76 -1.14 -9.39 11.70
C SER A 76 -1.16 -7.87 11.89
N LEU A 77 -1.59 -7.40 13.05
CA LEU A 77 -1.55 -6.00 13.44
C LEU A 77 -0.32 -5.75 14.34
N PRO A 78 0.19 -4.52 14.37
CA PRO A 78 -0.25 -3.30 13.67
C PRO A 78 -0.03 -3.36 12.16
N PHE A 79 -0.68 -2.46 11.38
CA PHE A 79 -0.50 -2.41 9.92
C PHE A 79 0.85 -1.75 9.58
N GLU A 80 1.88 -2.54 9.66
CA GLU A 80 3.25 -2.19 9.26
C GLU A 80 3.76 -3.22 8.25
N ARG A 81 4.74 -2.83 7.40
CA ARG A 81 5.20 -3.68 6.30
C ARG A 81 5.66 -5.06 6.76
N GLU A 82 6.35 -5.14 7.90
CA GLU A 82 6.83 -6.39 8.50
C GLU A 82 5.70 -7.33 8.92
N PHE A 83 4.49 -6.81 9.17
CA PHE A 83 3.30 -7.58 9.49
C PHE A 83 2.38 -7.83 8.28
N THR A 84 2.90 -7.62 7.08
CA THR A 84 2.19 -7.89 5.82
C THR A 84 2.92 -8.92 4.98
N THR A 85 2.24 -9.48 3.98
CA THR A 85 2.87 -10.37 2.99
C THR A 85 3.94 -9.65 2.15
N MET A 86 4.02 -8.31 2.25
CA MET A 86 5.01 -7.49 1.56
C MET A 86 6.39 -7.47 2.23
N ASP A 87 6.53 -7.97 3.45
CA ASP A 87 7.80 -8.05 4.18
C ASP A 87 8.91 -8.73 3.36
N LYS A 88 8.58 -9.83 2.71
CA LYS A 88 9.51 -10.59 1.85
C LYS A 88 9.99 -9.85 0.59
N PHE A 89 9.33 -8.75 0.21
CA PHE A 89 9.68 -7.96 -0.96
C PHE A 89 10.50 -6.72 -0.56
N LYS A 90 11.82 -6.82 -0.70
CA LYS A 90 12.72 -5.69 -0.40
C LYS A 90 12.53 -4.58 -1.43
N MET A 91 12.26 -3.37 -0.95
CA MET A 91 12.11 -2.20 -1.82
C MET A 91 13.39 -1.92 -2.60
N CYS A 92 13.27 -1.61 -3.89
CA CYS A 92 14.36 -1.01 -4.67
C CYS A 92 14.64 0.42 -4.18
N ALA A 93 15.77 1.00 -4.59
CA ALA A 93 16.19 2.33 -4.17
C ALA A 93 15.10 3.39 -4.35
N THR A 94 14.46 3.42 -5.53
CA THR A 94 13.39 4.39 -5.84
C THR A 94 12.15 4.19 -4.96
N CYS A 95 11.71 2.94 -4.74
CA CYS A 95 10.58 2.68 -3.82
C CYS A 95 10.93 3.03 -2.38
N LYS A 96 12.19 2.84 -1.98
CA LYS A 96 12.66 3.22 -0.64
C LYS A 96 12.67 4.73 -0.47
N GLU A 97 13.14 5.48 -1.47
CA GLU A 97 13.10 6.94 -1.49
C GLU A 97 11.66 7.46 -1.36
N GLU A 98 10.72 6.95 -2.19
CA GLU A 98 9.30 7.30 -2.08
C GLU A 98 8.74 7.02 -0.68
N TYR A 99 9.12 5.89 -0.08
CA TYR A 99 8.66 5.48 1.26
C TYR A 99 9.19 6.38 2.37
N THR A 100 10.39 6.94 2.23
CA THR A 100 11.04 7.77 3.26
C THR A 100 10.88 9.27 3.04
N ASN A 101 10.40 9.70 1.88
CA ASN A 101 10.20 11.12 1.56
C ASN A 101 8.81 11.60 2.05
N PRO A 102 8.75 12.52 3.03
CA PRO A 102 7.49 13.04 3.57
C PRO A 102 6.59 13.74 2.54
N GLU A 103 7.16 14.25 1.46
CA GLU A 103 6.42 14.94 0.39
C GLU A 103 5.82 13.97 -0.63
N ASN A 104 6.20 12.69 -0.59
CA ASN A 104 5.73 11.70 -1.54
C ASN A 104 4.38 11.09 -1.09
N PRO A 105 3.40 10.91 -1.99
CA PRO A 105 2.13 10.23 -1.67
C PRO A 105 2.30 8.79 -1.16
N ARG A 106 3.51 8.21 -1.27
CA ARG A 106 3.85 6.87 -0.77
C ARG A 106 4.68 6.89 0.51
N TYR A 107 4.79 8.05 1.16
CA TYR A 107 5.44 8.16 2.46
C TYR A 107 4.80 7.21 3.46
N HIS A 108 5.60 6.29 4.02
CA HIS A 108 5.13 5.21 4.90
C HIS A 108 3.97 4.35 4.35
N SER A 109 3.80 4.28 3.02
CA SER A 109 2.85 3.35 2.41
C SER A 109 3.38 1.92 2.54
N GLN A 110 2.81 1.14 3.45
CA GLN A 110 3.32 -0.18 3.83
C GLN A 110 3.37 -1.18 2.67
N THR A 111 2.50 -1.02 1.69
CA THR A 111 2.42 -1.88 0.50
C THR A 111 3.16 -1.31 -0.71
N ASN A 112 3.93 -0.20 -0.56
CA ASN A 112 4.67 0.41 -1.67
C ASN A 112 5.58 -0.60 -2.37
N SER A 113 5.45 -0.69 -3.69
CA SER A 113 6.23 -1.56 -4.56
C SER A 113 6.13 -1.12 -6.02
N CYS A 114 6.90 -1.76 -6.88
CA CYS A 114 6.84 -1.57 -8.33
C CYS A 114 7.11 -2.91 -9.03
N PRO A 115 6.95 -3.00 -10.38
CA PRO A 115 7.21 -4.23 -11.13
C PRO A 115 8.59 -4.84 -10.89
N TYR A 116 9.58 -4.01 -10.54
CA TYR A 116 10.95 -4.48 -10.29
C TYR A 116 11.10 -5.17 -8.94
N CYS A 117 10.58 -4.58 -7.86
CA CYS A 117 10.83 -5.04 -6.49
C CYS A 117 9.62 -5.67 -5.80
N GLY A 118 8.44 -5.63 -6.41
CA GLY A 118 7.21 -6.16 -5.82
C GLY A 118 6.76 -7.49 -6.40
N ILE A 119 5.49 -7.76 -6.25
CA ILE A 119 4.82 -8.98 -6.69
C ILE A 119 4.92 -9.11 -8.22
N LYS A 120 5.28 -10.30 -8.69
CA LYS A 120 5.31 -10.62 -10.12
C LYS A 120 4.02 -11.33 -10.51
N LEU A 121 3.43 -10.91 -11.61
CA LEU A 121 2.32 -11.62 -12.23
C LEU A 121 2.85 -12.62 -13.26
N SER A 122 2.31 -13.82 -13.24
CA SER A 122 2.48 -14.75 -14.33
C SER A 122 1.11 -15.31 -14.73
N LEU A 123 0.90 -15.44 -16.03
CA LEU A 123 -0.29 -16.09 -16.58
C LEU A 123 0.08 -17.47 -17.05
N LYS A 124 -0.65 -18.49 -16.58
CA LYS A 124 -0.48 -19.88 -17.03
C LYS A 124 -1.72 -20.34 -17.76
N CYS A 125 -1.55 -21.06 -18.87
CA CYS A 125 -2.66 -21.76 -19.51
C CYS A 125 -3.12 -22.96 -18.65
N PRO A 126 -4.30 -23.55 -18.92
CA PRO A 126 -4.78 -24.72 -18.16
C PRO A 126 -3.82 -25.91 -18.15
N LEU A 127 -2.91 -25.99 -19.12
CA LEU A 127 -1.87 -27.02 -19.20
C LEU A 127 -0.59 -26.65 -18.40
N GLY A 128 -0.61 -25.57 -17.62
CA GLY A 128 0.50 -25.12 -16.78
C GLY A 128 1.62 -24.36 -17.53
N LYS A 129 1.51 -24.20 -18.86
CA LYS A 129 2.51 -23.46 -19.64
C LYS A 129 2.38 -21.96 -19.42
N GLU A 130 3.47 -21.28 -19.13
CA GLU A 130 3.49 -19.83 -18.92
C GLU A 130 3.25 -19.08 -20.23
N ILE A 131 2.37 -18.07 -20.17
CA ILE A 131 2.04 -17.19 -21.29
C ILE A 131 2.88 -15.93 -21.11
N THR A 132 3.93 -15.78 -21.91
CA THR A 132 4.94 -14.72 -21.79
C THR A 132 4.56 -13.41 -22.49
N ASN A 133 3.46 -13.37 -23.23
CA ASN A 133 3.06 -12.15 -23.94
C ASN A 133 2.23 -11.23 -23.02
N GLU A 134 2.90 -10.31 -22.37
CA GLU A 134 2.31 -9.35 -21.41
C GLU A 134 1.13 -8.56 -22.02
N THR A 135 1.18 -8.22 -23.29
CA THR A 135 0.10 -7.48 -23.97
C THR A 135 -1.21 -8.27 -24.01
N ARG A 136 -1.19 -9.58 -24.05
CA ARG A 136 -2.38 -10.43 -24.05
C ARG A 136 -3.06 -10.54 -22.67
N ILE A 137 -2.31 -10.33 -21.59
CA ILE A 137 -2.84 -10.42 -20.23
C ILE A 137 -3.88 -9.32 -19.97
N PHE A 138 -3.69 -8.15 -20.58
CA PHE A 138 -4.53 -6.98 -20.36
C PHE A 138 -5.64 -6.78 -21.40
N THR A 139 -5.54 -7.42 -22.56
CA THR A 139 -6.53 -7.30 -23.65
C THR A 139 -7.63 -8.36 -23.61
N THR A 140 -7.41 -9.46 -22.93
CA THR A 140 -8.46 -10.45 -22.68
C THR A 140 -9.07 -10.17 -21.33
N ASN A 141 -10.40 -10.01 -21.25
CA ASN A 141 -11.18 -9.92 -20.00
C ASN A 141 -11.04 -11.19 -19.14
N LEU A 142 -9.82 -11.63 -18.91
CA LEU A 142 -9.56 -12.78 -18.07
C LEU A 142 -9.49 -12.33 -16.62
N PHE A 143 -10.43 -12.79 -15.82
CA PHE A 143 -10.36 -12.69 -14.36
C PHE A 143 -9.09 -13.38 -13.88
N ILE A 144 -8.17 -12.60 -13.32
CA ILE A 144 -7.00 -13.13 -12.65
C ILE A 144 -7.47 -13.66 -11.29
N ILE A 145 -7.54 -14.96 -11.16
CA ILE A 145 -7.70 -15.62 -9.87
C ILE A 145 -6.29 -15.70 -9.27
N MET A 146 -6.09 -14.96 -8.18
CA MET A 146 -4.87 -15.05 -7.35
C MET A 146 -4.88 -16.33 -6.52
#